data_762318ee9d09b7a57a5f9c67497a1134
#
_entry.id   762318ee9d09b7a57a5f9c67497a1134
#
_cell.length_a   1.000
_cell.length_b   1.000
_cell.length_c   1.000
_cell.angle_alpha   90.00
_cell.angle_beta   90.00
_cell.angle_gamma   90.00
#
_symmetry.space_group_name_H-M   'P 1'
#
loop_
_entity.id
_entity.type
_entity.pdbx_description
1 polymer ?
#
loop_
_entity_poly.entity_id
_entity_poly.type
_entity_poly.pdbx_seq_one_letter_code
_entity_poly.pdbx_strand_id
1 'polypeptide(L)'
;MALNKYIEHTLLKQDATREDLEKLLKEACEYSFLGVCVNPCNVKFAKQFLKDTDIKVVTVIGFPLGQATCESKVLETIDSVKNGADEIDMVINSGKLKDGEYDYIVDEISKIKTACQGRNLKVILETDLLTKDEIKKACELCIQGGADFVKTSTGFVKNGVGAKEEDVKLMYETVKDAGLKVKASGGIRDKEAAIKMIEAGALRLGTSSGAKICS
;
A
#
# COMPACT_ATOMS: atom_id res chain seq x y z
N MET A 1 -22.40 -0.24 -5.79
CA MET A 1 -21.19 0.00 -4.95
C MET A 1 -20.44 1.19 -5.52
N ALA A 2 -20.05 2.16 -4.71
CA ALA A 2 -19.27 3.33 -5.14
C ALA A 2 -17.77 2.95 -5.16
N LEU A 3 -17.27 2.40 -6.26
CA LEU A 3 -15.90 1.86 -6.38
C LEU A 3 -14.81 2.91 -6.14
N ASN A 4 -15.07 4.16 -6.49
CA ASN A 4 -14.12 5.27 -6.27
C ASN A 4 -13.70 5.41 -4.79
N LYS A 5 -14.54 5.01 -3.83
CA LYS A 5 -14.24 5.07 -2.40
C LYS A 5 -13.31 3.96 -1.90
N TYR A 6 -12.96 3.02 -2.76
CA TYR A 6 -11.95 1.98 -2.49
C TYR A 6 -10.60 2.29 -3.16
N ILE A 7 -10.57 3.21 -4.14
CA ILE A 7 -9.40 3.42 -5.00
C ILE A 7 -8.39 4.40 -4.37
N GLU A 8 -7.16 3.94 -4.25
CA GLU A 8 -5.95 4.76 -4.12
C GLU A 8 -5.28 4.78 -5.51
N HIS A 9 -5.52 5.88 -6.27
CA HIS A 9 -5.01 6.02 -7.63
C HIS A 9 -3.50 6.18 -7.62
N THR A 10 -2.76 5.33 -8.34
CA THR A 10 -1.34 5.07 -8.08
C THR A 10 -0.45 5.45 -9.25
N LEU A 11 0.62 6.23 -8.96
CA LEU A 11 1.70 6.55 -9.89
C LEU A 11 3.06 6.39 -9.19
N LEU A 12 3.75 5.27 -9.46
CA LEU A 12 5.03 4.93 -8.83
C LEU A 12 6.14 4.64 -9.86
N LYS A 13 5.91 4.93 -11.15
CA LYS A 13 6.90 4.74 -12.20
C LYS A 13 8.17 5.55 -11.90
N GLN A 14 9.34 4.97 -12.24
CA GLN A 14 10.64 5.61 -12.03
C GLN A 14 10.84 6.86 -12.89
N ASP A 15 10.20 6.90 -14.05
CA ASP A 15 10.27 7.97 -15.06
C ASP A 15 9.04 8.89 -15.04
N ALA A 16 8.21 8.82 -13.99
CA ALA A 16 7.02 9.67 -13.87
C ALA A 16 7.40 11.15 -13.85
N THR A 17 6.84 11.89 -14.78
CA THR A 17 7.04 13.32 -14.93
C THR A 17 6.09 14.14 -14.08
N ARG A 18 6.31 15.45 -14.04
CA ARG A 18 5.39 16.39 -13.40
C ARG A 18 4.00 16.38 -14.06
N GLU A 19 3.96 16.26 -15.37
CA GLU A 19 2.71 16.20 -16.15
C GLU A 19 1.91 14.93 -15.81
N ASP A 20 2.59 13.78 -15.69
CA ASP A 20 1.95 12.52 -15.27
C ASP A 20 1.33 12.65 -13.88
N LEU A 21 2.06 13.29 -12.95
CA LEU A 21 1.59 13.52 -11.58
C LEU A 21 0.37 14.46 -11.56
N GLU A 22 0.39 15.56 -12.31
CA GLU A 22 -0.75 16.48 -12.41
C GLU A 22 -1.98 15.80 -13.01
N LYS A 23 -1.78 14.93 -14.01
CA LYS A 23 -2.85 14.12 -14.59
C LYS A 23 -3.48 13.18 -13.52
N LEU A 24 -2.64 12.44 -12.78
CA LEU A 24 -3.11 11.58 -11.67
C LEU A 24 -3.99 12.35 -10.68
N LEU A 25 -3.52 13.55 -10.27
CA LEU A 25 -4.21 14.37 -9.27
C LEU A 25 -5.53 14.94 -9.78
N LYS A 26 -5.59 15.36 -11.07
CA LYS A 26 -6.82 15.81 -11.73
C LYS A 26 -7.84 14.66 -11.84
N GLU A 27 -7.41 13.49 -12.28
CA GLU A 27 -8.28 12.29 -12.31
C GLU A 27 -8.79 11.94 -10.90
N ALA A 28 -7.95 12.02 -9.87
CA ALA A 28 -8.38 11.77 -8.51
C ALA A 28 -9.48 12.73 -8.03
N CYS A 29 -9.39 14.01 -8.39
CA CYS A 29 -10.43 15.00 -8.11
C CYS A 29 -11.72 14.71 -8.91
N GLU A 30 -11.61 14.47 -10.20
CA GLU A 30 -12.73 14.22 -11.13
C GLU A 30 -13.58 13.03 -10.66
N TYR A 31 -12.92 11.91 -10.35
CA TYR A 31 -13.60 10.69 -9.89
C TYR A 31 -13.85 10.65 -8.38
N SER A 32 -13.41 11.64 -7.63
CA SER A 32 -13.49 11.69 -6.17
C SER A 32 -12.96 10.41 -5.51
N PHE A 33 -11.76 9.98 -5.92
CA PHE A 33 -11.12 8.80 -5.35
C PHE A 33 -10.84 8.96 -3.86
N LEU A 34 -10.68 7.84 -3.15
CA LEU A 34 -10.33 7.85 -1.74
C LEU A 34 -8.95 8.48 -1.48
N GLY A 35 -8.01 8.23 -2.38
CA GLY A 35 -6.65 8.74 -2.26
C GLY A 35 -5.83 8.58 -3.53
N VAL A 36 -4.62 9.14 -3.48
CA VAL A 36 -3.56 8.93 -4.46
C VAL A 36 -2.37 8.28 -3.79
N CYS A 37 -1.61 7.45 -4.53
CA CYS A 37 -0.38 6.84 -4.03
C CYS A 37 0.78 7.25 -4.92
N VAL A 38 1.79 7.93 -4.33
CA VAL A 38 2.91 8.53 -5.03
C VAL A 38 4.24 8.21 -4.33
N ASN A 39 5.36 8.36 -5.05
CA ASN A 39 6.70 8.26 -4.45
C ASN A 39 6.95 9.39 -3.42
N PRO A 40 7.81 9.20 -2.41
CA PRO A 40 8.05 10.15 -1.31
C PRO A 40 8.40 11.58 -1.79
N CYS A 41 9.21 11.72 -2.84
CA CYS A 41 9.59 13.02 -3.40
C CYS A 41 8.40 13.84 -3.94
N ASN A 42 7.27 13.20 -4.22
CA ASN A 42 6.08 13.84 -4.78
C ASN A 42 5.00 14.18 -3.72
N VAL A 43 5.18 13.74 -2.48
CA VAL A 43 4.18 13.91 -1.39
C VAL A 43 3.83 15.38 -1.17
N LYS A 44 4.83 16.23 -0.99
CA LYS A 44 4.63 17.66 -0.74
C LYS A 44 3.81 18.35 -1.84
N PHE A 45 4.12 18.03 -3.08
CA PHE A 45 3.37 18.57 -4.22
C PHE A 45 1.95 18.04 -4.29
N ALA A 46 1.76 16.72 -4.15
CA ALA A 46 0.43 16.12 -4.16
C ALA A 46 -0.44 16.70 -3.04
N LYS A 47 0.11 16.84 -1.82
CA LYS A 47 -0.59 17.42 -0.68
C LYS A 47 -1.02 18.88 -0.92
N GLN A 48 -0.14 19.69 -1.52
CA GLN A 48 -0.48 21.07 -1.86
C GLN A 48 -1.56 21.16 -2.94
N PHE A 49 -1.52 20.29 -3.95
CA PHE A 49 -2.51 20.24 -5.03
C PHE A 49 -3.90 19.85 -4.49
N LEU A 50 -3.95 18.90 -3.57
CA LEU A 50 -5.18 18.33 -3.00
C LEU A 50 -5.67 19.04 -1.72
N LYS A 51 -5.10 20.19 -1.34
CA LYS A 51 -5.32 20.85 -0.05
C LYS A 51 -6.78 21.17 0.30
N ASP A 52 -7.60 21.40 -0.74
CA ASP A 52 -9.01 21.77 -0.59
C ASP A 52 -9.94 20.56 -0.87
N THR A 53 -9.43 19.33 -0.72
CA THR A 53 -10.17 18.08 -0.93
C THR A 53 -9.98 17.12 0.24
N ASP A 54 -10.85 16.10 0.33
CA ASP A 54 -10.72 15.00 1.31
C ASP A 54 -9.84 13.84 0.78
N ILE A 55 -9.23 13.98 -0.40
CA ILE A 55 -8.43 12.94 -1.04
C ILE A 55 -7.12 12.75 -0.29
N LYS A 56 -6.86 11.53 0.17
CA LYS A 56 -5.66 11.19 0.94
C LYS A 56 -4.42 11.10 0.07
N VAL A 57 -3.29 11.58 0.59
CA VAL A 57 -1.98 11.37 -0.01
C VAL A 57 -1.30 10.21 0.70
N VAL A 58 -1.16 9.10 -0.02
CA VAL A 58 -0.47 7.88 0.42
C VAL A 58 0.92 7.86 -0.21
N THR A 59 1.92 7.40 0.52
CA THR A 59 3.26 7.19 -0.05
C THR A 59 3.85 5.86 0.37
N VAL A 60 4.91 5.45 -0.34
CA VAL A 60 5.59 4.17 -0.16
C VAL A 60 6.93 4.34 0.56
N ILE A 61 7.35 3.34 1.34
CA ILE A 61 8.58 3.35 2.13
C ILE A 61 9.36 2.06 1.90
N GLY A 62 10.70 2.17 1.74
CA GLY A 62 11.57 1.03 1.42
C GLY A 62 11.25 0.39 0.08
N PHE A 63 10.65 1.15 -0.81
CA PHE A 63 10.02 0.67 -2.03
C PHE A 63 10.99 0.67 -3.23
N PRO A 64 10.92 -0.35 -4.13
CA PRO A 64 9.98 -1.47 -4.08
C PRO A 64 10.55 -2.73 -3.41
N LEU A 65 11.81 -2.75 -3.01
CA LEU A 65 12.54 -3.98 -2.67
C LEU A 65 12.39 -4.43 -1.21
N GLY A 66 12.04 -3.54 -0.30
CA GLY A 66 11.98 -3.83 1.13
C GLY A 66 13.35 -4.03 1.82
N GLN A 67 14.47 -3.86 1.09
CA GLN A 67 15.82 -4.22 1.53
C GLN A 67 16.62 -3.06 2.15
N ALA A 68 16.00 -1.88 2.33
CA ALA A 68 16.61 -0.81 3.10
C ALA A 68 16.71 -1.19 4.59
N THR A 69 17.64 -0.59 5.33
CA THR A 69 17.74 -0.80 6.77
C THR A 69 16.49 -0.24 7.48
N CYS A 70 16.17 -0.78 8.65
CA CYS A 70 15.06 -0.30 9.47
C CYS A 70 15.17 1.21 9.74
N GLU A 71 16.38 1.69 10.10
CA GLU A 71 16.66 3.11 10.35
C GLU A 71 16.37 3.98 9.11
N SER A 72 16.77 3.52 7.92
CA SER A 72 16.50 4.24 6.67
C SER A 72 14.99 4.34 6.39
N LYS A 73 14.24 3.25 6.58
CA LYS A 73 12.78 3.26 6.43
C LYS A 73 12.09 4.17 7.45
N VAL A 74 12.59 4.21 8.69
CA VAL A 74 12.08 5.12 9.73
C VAL A 74 12.32 6.58 9.33
N LEU A 75 13.50 6.94 8.86
CA LEU A 75 13.81 8.31 8.41
C LEU A 75 12.97 8.71 7.20
N GLU A 76 12.80 7.80 6.23
CA GLU A 76 11.94 8.02 5.07
C GLU A 76 10.47 8.24 5.48
N THR A 77 10.00 7.51 6.50
CA THR A 77 8.67 7.68 7.08
C THR A 77 8.51 9.06 7.73
N ILE A 78 9.46 9.47 8.56
CA ILE A 78 9.45 10.78 9.24
C ILE A 78 9.41 11.92 8.22
N ASP A 79 10.26 11.85 7.18
CA ASP A 79 10.28 12.85 6.12
C ASP A 79 8.96 12.89 5.34
N SER A 80 8.41 11.74 4.98
CA SER A 80 7.13 11.64 4.28
C SER A 80 5.97 12.22 5.09
N VAL A 81 5.92 11.92 6.39
CA VAL A 81 4.93 12.48 7.33
C VAL A 81 5.07 14.00 7.43
N LYS A 82 6.29 14.52 7.55
CA LYS A 82 6.59 15.96 7.57
C LYS A 82 6.15 16.66 6.28
N ASN A 83 6.29 16.00 5.14
CA ASN A 83 5.87 16.51 3.84
C ASN A 83 4.35 16.42 3.60
N GLY A 84 3.60 15.79 4.50
CA GLY A 84 2.13 15.78 4.50
C GLY A 84 1.50 14.48 4.01
N ALA A 85 2.21 13.35 4.02
CA ALA A 85 1.59 12.06 3.77
C ALA A 85 0.50 11.77 4.82
N ASP A 86 -0.66 11.31 4.38
CA ASP A 86 -1.79 10.94 5.25
C ASP A 86 -1.73 9.46 5.65
N GLU A 87 -1.14 8.59 4.81
CA GLU A 87 -0.96 7.17 5.06
C GLU A 87 0.37 6.66 4.46
N ILE A 88 0.93 5.62 5.03
CA ILE A 88 2.24 5.06 4.68
C ILE A 88 2.09 3.59 4.27
N ASP A 89 2.65 3.22 3.11
CA ASP A 89 2.73 1.84 2.61
C ASP A 89 4.20 1.38 2.63
N MET A 90 4.64 0.65 3.65
CA MET A 90 6.00 0.11 3.71
C MET A 90 6.12 -1.25 3.03
N VAL A 91 7.28 -1.56 2.44
CA VAL A 91 7.58 -2.92 1.95
C VAL A 91 8.30 -3.70 3.04
N ILE A 92 7.76 -4.91 3.36
CA ILE A 92 8.39 -5.85 4.30
C ILE A 92 9.74 -6.34 3.76
N ASN A 93 10.67 -6.70 4.64
CA ASN A 93 11.88 -7.39 4.21
C ASN A 93 11.58 -8.88 3.99
N SER A 94 11.24 -9.25 2.74
CA SER A 94 10.89 -10.64 2.38
C SER A 94 12.03 -11.63 2.59
N GLY A 95 13.29 -11.20 2.49
CA GLY A 95 14.46 -12.04 2.79
C GLY A 95 14.49 -12.45 4.25
N LYS A 96 14.38 -11.47 5.16
CA LYS A 96 14.32 -11.70 6.60
C LYS A 96 13.12 -12.56 7.01
N LEU A 97 11.98 -12.37 6.37
CA LEU A 97 10.80 -13.22 6.58
C LEU A 97 11.08 -14.68 6.24
N LYS A 98 11.72 -14.94 5.08
CA LYS A 98 12.09 -16.31 4.62
C LYS A 98 13.15 -16.95 5.50
N ASP A 99 14.06 -16.16 6.04
CA ASP A 99 15.10 -16.62 6.98
C ASP A 99 14.54 -16.90 8.39
N GLY A 100 13.24 -16.61 8.64
CA GLY A 100 12.60 -16.79 9.94
C GLY A 100 12.99 -15.74 10.98
N GLU A 101 13.59 -14.62 10.58
CA GLU A 101 13.97 -13.51 11.47
C GLU A 101 12.73 -12.68 11.86
N TYR A 102 11.76 -13.33 12.53
CA TYR A 102 10.45 -12.76 12.83
C TYR A 102 10.51 -11.57 13.79
N ASP A 103 11.39 -11.62 14.78
CA ASP A 103 11.58 -10.51 15.72
C ASP A 103 12.06 -9.24 15.02
N TYR A 104 12.94 -9.37 14.01
CA TYR A 104 13.35 -8.24 13.17
C TYR A 104 12.16 -7.61 12.45
N ILE A 105 11.29 -8.43 11.87
CA ILE A 105 10.10 -7.94 11.13
C ILE A 105 9.14 -7.20 12.05
N VAL A 106 8.87 -7.74 13.24
CA VAL A 106 7.98 -7.11 14.23
C VAL A 106 8.56 -5.77 14.72
N ASP A 107 9.85 -5.74 15.04
CA ASP A 107 10.56 -4.54 15.48
C ASP A 107 10.55 -3.46 14.38
N GLU A 108 10.85 -3.82 13.11
CA GLU A 108 10.80 -2.90 11.97
C GLU A 108 9.41 -2.28 11.81
N ILE A 109 8.35 -3.10 11.80
CA ILE A 109 6.97 -2.62 11.66
C ILE A 109 6.59 -1.69 12.81
N SER A 110 6.92 -2.05 14.04
CA SER A 110 6.61 -1.27 15.25
C SER A 110 7.30 0.09 15.25
N LYS A 111 8.59 0.16 14.87
CA LYS A 111 9.34 1.41 14.76
C LYS A 111 8.77 2.33 13.68
N ILE A 112 8.43 1.76 12.52
CA ILE A 112 7.82 2.52 11.42
C ILE A 112 6.40 2.97 11.82
N LYS A 113 5.60 2.12 12.49
CA LYS A 113 4.28 2.50 13.01
C LYS A 113 4.38 3.70 13.97
N THR A 114 5.37 3.70 14.85
CA THR A 114 5.63 4.82 15.74
C THR A 114 5.98 6.09 14.94
N ALA A 115 6.81 5.96 13.91
CA ALA A 115 7.19 7.07 13.04
C ALA A 115 6.02 7.63 12.20
N CYS A 116 4.96 6.86 11.99
CA CYS A 116 3.73 7.30 11.32
C CYS A 116 2.92 8.34 12.13
N GLN A 117 3.20 8.55 13.41
CA GLN A 117 2.55 9.57 14.25
C GLN A 117 1.02 9.52 14.19
N GLY A 118 0.44 8.33 14.39
CA GLY A 118 -1.01 8.10 14.39
C GLY A 118 -1.64 7.88 13.00
N ARG A 119 -0.87 8.00 11.93
CA ARG A 119 -1.35 7.69 10.57
C ARG A 119 -1.41 6.19 10.33
N ASN A 120 -2.24 5.78 9.36
CA ASN A 120 -2.30 4.38 8.96
C ASN A 120 -0.98 3.91 8.35
N LEU A 121 -0.49 2.77 8.84
CA LEU A 121 0.60 2.00 8.26
C LEU A 121 0.04 0.79 7.53
N LYS A 122 0.38 0.63 6.25
CA LYS A 122 0.08 -0.56 5.46
C LYS A 122 1.40 -1.29 5.17
N VAL A 123 1.43 -2.60 5.36
CA VAL A 123 2.62 -3.42 5.11
C VAL A 123 2.42 -4.21 3.82
N ILE A 124 3.26 -3.94 2.83
CA ILE A 124 3.29 -4.67 1.55
C ILE A 124 4.05 -5.97 1.78
N LEU A 125 3.34 -7.09 1.66
CA LEU A 125 3.90 -8.44 1.89
C LEU A 125 4.67 -8.94 0.66
N GLU A 126 4.33 -8.48 -0.53
CA GLU A 126 4.82 -8.94 -1.83
C GLU A 126 4.46 -10.41 -2.08
N THR A 127 3.17 -10.67 -2.14
CA THR A 127 2.61 -12.03 -2.16
C THR A 127 3.09 -12.91 -3.31
N ASP A 128 3.53 -12.31 -4.45
CA ASP A 128 4.12 -13.07 -5.56
C ASP A 128 5.47 -13.75 -5.20
N LEU A 129 6.13 -13.35 -4.12
CA LEU A 129 7.37 -13.94 -3.63
C LEU A 129 7.17 -14.97 -2.50
N LEU A 130 5.94 -15.14 -1.99
CA LEU A 130 5.63 -15.86 -0.78
C LEU A 130 4.75 -17.09 -1.02
N THR A 131 4.96 -18.12 -0.24
CA THR A 131 4.01 -19.25 -0.09
C THR A 131 2.80 -18.82 0.74
N LYS A 132 1.72 -19.61 0.73
CA LYS A 132 0.52 -19.32 1.54
C LYS A 132 0.84 -19.29 3.05
N ASP A 133 1.72 -20.17 3.53
CA ASP A 133 2.16 -20.19 4.92
C ASP A 133 2.99 -18.95 5.28
N GLU A 134 3.86 -18.50 4.38
CA GLU A 134 4.62 -17.26 4.57
C GLU A 134 3.71 -16.03 4.55
N ILE A 135 2.67 -15.99 3.68
CA ILE A 135 1.67 -14.90 3.67
C ILE A 135 0.94 -14.85 5.02
N LYS A 136 0.47 -16.00 5.50
CA LYS A 136 -0.19 -16.09 6.81
C LYS A 136 0.74 -15.62 7.94
N LYS A 137 1.98 -16.12 7.96
CA LYS A 137 2.98 -15.71 8.95
C LYS A 137 3.25 -14.21 8.90
N ALA A 138 3.43 -13.62 7.71
CA ALA A 138 3.63 -12.18 7.55
C ALA A 138 2.42 -11.36 8.08
N CYS A 139 1.19 -11.84 7.86
CA CYS A 139 -0.01 -11.23 8.44
C CYS A 139 0.01 -11.25 9.98
N GLU A 140 0.40 -12.38 10.59
CA GLU A 140 0.53 -12.52 12.04
C GLU A 140 1.59 -11.54 12.61
N LEU A 141 2.72 -11.38 11.92
CA LEU A 141 3.77 -10.43 12.31
C LEU A 141 3.31 -8.97 12.15
N CYS A 142 2.49 -8.67 11.13
CA CYS A 142 1.88 -7.35 10.98
C CYS A 142 0.94 -7.00 12.15
N ILE A 143 0.17 -7.98 12.65
CA ILE A 143 -0.65 -7.81 13.85
C ILE A 143 0.23 -7.48 15.06
N GLN A 144 1.29 -8.26 15.28
CA GLN A 144 2.22 -8.06 16.40
C GLN A 144 2.94 -6.72 16.34
N GLY A 145 3.35 -6.27 15.13
CA GLY A 145 4.01 -4.99 14.91
C GLY A 145 3.08 -3.78 14.94
N GLY A 146 1.75 -3.99 15.04
CA GLY A 146 0.76 -2.91 15.18
C GLY A 146 0.43 -2.19 13.86
N ALA A 147 0.56 -2.85 12.71
CA ALA A 147 0.10 -2.33 11.43
C ALA A 147 -1.42 -2.12 11.41
N ASP A 148 -1.91 -1.25 10.54
CA ASP A 148 -3.36 -1.04 10.33
C ASP A 148 -3.89 -1.83 9.13
N PHE A 149 -3.02 -2.10 8.16
CA PHE A 149 -3.34 -2.86 6.97
C PHE A 149 -2.21 -3.82 6.59
N VAL A 150 -2.60 -4.92 5.95
CA VAL A 150 -1.72 -5.73 5.11
C VAL A 150 -2.03 -5.45 3.64
N LYS A 151 -1.00 -5.34 2.79
CA LYS A 151 -1.13 -5.05 1.37
C LYS A 151 -0.46 -6.14 0.55
N THR A 152 -1.06 -6.52 -0.59
CA THR A 152 -0.56 -7.63 -1.39
C THR A 152 0.79 -7.35 -2.04
N SER A 153 0.92 -6.32 -2.86
CA SER A 153 2.01 -6.24 -3.85
C SER A 153 2.51 -4.83 -4.10
N THR A 154 3.77 -4.72 -4.54
CA THR A 154 4.35 -3.49 -5.07
C THR A 154 3.95 -3.23 -6.52
N GLY A 155 3.74 -4.29 -7.31
CA GLY A 155 3.56 -4.25 -8.76
C GLY A 155 4.89 -4.20 -9.54
N PHE A 156 6.04 -4.42 -8.88
CA PHE A 156 7.37 -4.35 -9.48
C PHE A 156 8.08 -5.71 -9.58
N VAL A 157 7.45 -6.78 -9.14
CA VAL A 157 8.01 -8.13 -9.32
C VAL A 157 8.01 -8.49 -10.81
N LYS A 158 9.17 -8.87 -11.34
CA LYS A 158 9.30 -9.29 -12.75
C LYS A 158 8.41 -10.51 -12.98
N ASN A 159 7.50 -10.42 -13.96
CA ASN A 159 6.49 -11.43 -14.25
C ASN A 159 5.50 -11.71 -13.10
N GLY A 160 5.44 -10.85 -12.09
CA GLY A 160 4.45 -10.93 -11.02
C GLY A 160 3.04 -10.69 -11.53
N VAL A 161 2.08 -11.35 -10.90
CA VAL A 161 0.65 -11.22 -11.22
C VAL A 161 0.00 -10.09 -10.39
N GLY A 162 0.54 -9.84 -9.20
CA GLY A 162 -0.01 -8.91 -8.23
C GLY A 162 -1.09 -9.55 -7.37
N ALA A 163 -2.16 -8.80 -7.06
CA ALA A 163 -3.23 -9.28 -6.20
C ALA A 163 -3.98 -10.48 -6.80
N LYS A 164 -4.08 -11.56 -6.04
CA LYS A 164 -4.90 -12.74 -6.32
C LYS A 164 -6.04 -12.82 -5.31
N GLU A 165 -7.24 -13.17 -5.76
CA GLU A 165 -8.42 -13.31 -4.91
C GLU A 165 -8.18 -14.23 -3.70
N GLU A 166 -7.54 -15.37 -3.95
CA GLU A 166 -7.19 -16.35 -2.90
C GLU A 166 -6.22 -15.79 -1.84
N ASP A 167 -5.25 -14.93 -2.23
CA ASP A 167 -4.31 -14.30 -1.31
C ASP A 167 -5.02 -13.23 -0.48
N VAL A 168 -5.85 -12.39 -1.13
CA VAL A 168 -6.64 -11.37 -0.43
C VAL A 168 -7.56 -12.00 0.60
N LYS A 169 -8.24 -13.11 0.24
CA LYS A 169 -9.10 -13.85 1.16
C LYS A 169 -8.32 -14.45 2.33
N LEU A 170 -7.17 -15.08 2.05
CA LEU A 170 -6.29 -15.62 3.11
C LEU A 170 -5.83 -14.53 4.08
N MET A 171 -5.36 -13.38 3.54
CA MET A 171 -4.94 -12.24 4.33
C MET A 171 -6.09 -11.71 5.18
N TYR A 172 -7.27 -11.51 4.60
CA TYR A 172 -8.46 -11.03 5.31
C TYR A 172 -8.85 -11.97 6.45
N GLU A 173 -8.97 -13.28 6.19
CA GLU A 173 -9.31 -14.27 7.22
C GLU A 173 -8.29 -14.31 8.35
N THR A 174 -7.02 -14.03 8.05
CA THR A 174 -5.95 -14.04 9.07
C THR A 174 -6.00 -12.79 9.96
N VAL A 175 -6.38 -11.62 9.43
CA VAL A 175 -6.21 -10.36 10.16
C VAL A 175 -7.51 -9.74 10.68
N LYS A 176 -8.70 -10.17 10.21
CA LYS A 176 -9.99 -9.54 10.51
C LYS A 176 -10.31 -9.45 12.00
N ASP A 177 -10.03 -10.52 12.77
CA ASP A 177 -10.33 -10.59 14.20
C ASP A 177 -9.41 -9.69 15.04
N ALA A 178 -8.22 -9.37 14.52
CA ALA A 178 -7.31 -8.39 15.10
C ALA A 178 -7.61 -6.94 14.67
N GLY A 179 -8.60 -6.73 13.81
CA GLY A 179 -9.03 -5.41 13.34
C GLY A 179 -8.20 -4.81 12.22
N LEU A 180 -7.19 -5.51 11.70
CA LEU A 180 -6.45 -5.04 10.52
C LEU A 180 -7.32 -5.21 9.26
N LYS A 181 -6.97 -4.44 8.25
CA LYS A 181 -7.67 -4.37 6.97
C LYS A 181 -6.75 -4.83 5.84
N VAL A 182 -7.34 -5.11 4.68
CA VAL A 182 -6.57 -5.55 3.50
C VAL A 182 -6.63 -4.49 2.40
N LYS A 183 -5.47 -4.22 1.78
CA LYS A 183 -5.34 -3.48 0.52
C LYS A 183 -4.86 -4.44 -0.57
N ALA A 184 -5.64 -4.57 -1.64
CA ALA A 184 -5.23 -5.29 -2.83
C ALA A 184 -4.54 -4.33 -3.82
N SER A 185 -3.41 -4.73 -4.40
CA SER A 185 -2.67 -3.93 -5.38
C SER A 185 -1.87 -4.78 -6.35
N GLY A 186 -1.59 -4.22 -7.53
CA GLY A 186 -0.97 -4.95 -8.63
C GLY A 186 -1.99 -5.74 -9.46
N GLY A 187 -1.96 -5.60 -10.77
CA GLY A 187 -2.80 -6.37 -11.69
C GLY A 187 -4.27 -5.99 -11.79
N ILE A 188 -4.78 -5.07 -10.98
CA ILE A 188 -6.21 -4.66 -10.96
C ILE A 188 -6.44 -3.61 -12.05
N ARG A 189 -7.03 -3.99 -13.19
CA ARG A 189 -7.10 -3.15 -14.40
C ARG A 189 -8.50 -2.86 -14.91
N ASP A 190 -9.52 -3.47 -14.33
CA ASP A 190 -10.91 -3.32 -14.73
C ASP A 190 -11.86 -3.50 -13.55
N LYS A 191 -13.14 -3.23 -13.80
CA LYS A 191 -14.19 -3.25 -12.80
C LYS A 191 -14.44 -4.64 -12.21
N GLU A 192 -14.34 -5.69 -13.03
CA GLU A 192 -14.57 -7.07 -12.58
C GLU A 192 -13.47 -7.49 -11.58
N ALA A 193 -12.21 -7.25 -11.93
CA ALA A 193 -11.07 -7.53 -11.03
C ALA A 193 -11.20 -6.72 -9.71
N ALA A 194 -11.60 -5.45 -9.79
CA ALA A 194 -11.80 -4.62 -8.60
C ALA A 194 -12.88 -5.20 -7.66
N ILE A 195 -14.02 -5.62 -8.21
CA ILE A 195 -15.12 -6.21 -7.44
C ILE A 195 -14.68 -7.50 -6.78
N LYS A 196 -14.00 -8.41 -7.50
CA LYS A 196 -13.46 -9.66 -6.94
C LYS A 196 -12.56 -9.42 -5.73
N MET A 197 -11.67 -8.42 -5.79
CA MET A 197 -10.79 -8.09 -4.66
C MET A 197 -11.59 -7.58 -3.44
N ILE A 198 -12.63 -6.76 -3.67
CA ILE A 198 -13.50 -6.26 -2.59
C ILE A 198 -14.28 -7.40 -1.95
N GLU A 199 -14.85 -8.28 -2.76
CA GLU A 199 -15.61 -9.46 -2.30
C GLU A 199 -14.73 -10.44 -1.52
N ALA A 200 -13.43 -10.53 -1.88
CA ALA A 200 -12.43 -11.30 -1.14
C ALA A 200 -12.02 -10.65 0.20
N GLY A 201 -12.47 -9.43 0.51
CA GLY A 201 -12.23 -8.75 1.78
C GLY A 201 -11.31 -7.52 1.69
N ALA A 202 -10.91 -7.06 0.50
CA ALA A 202 -10.13 -5.84 0.38
C ALA A 202 -10.96 -4.59 0.67
N LEU A 203 -10.47 -3.73 1.57
CA LEU A 203 -11.06 -2.41 1.87
C LEU A 203 -10.44 -1.28 1.05
N ARG A 204 -9.29 -1.54 0.41
CA ARG A 204 -8.57 -0.58 -0.45
C ARG A 204 -8.07 -1.29 -1.71
N LEU A 205 -8.03 -0.53 -2.80
CA LEU A 205 -7.49 -0.97 -4.09
C LEU A 205 -6.39 0.00 -4.54
N GLY A 206 -5.17 -0.50 -4.69
CA GLY A 206 -4.06 0.25 -5.29
C GLY A 206 -3.99 -0.06 -6.79
N THR A 207 -4.28 0.92 -7.63
CA THR A 207 -4.30 0.74 -9.09
C THR A 207 -3.95 2.02 -9.84
N SER A 208 -3.30 1.89 -10.99
CA SER A 208 -3.12 2.99 -11.96
C SER A 208 -4.29 3.10 -12.95
N SER A 209 -5.27 2.21 -12.87
CA SER A 209 -6.42 2.15 -13.79
C SER A 209 -7.72 2.67 -13.17
N GLY A 210 -7.62 3.54 -12.14
CA GLY A 210 -8.78 4.00 -11.37
C GLY A 210 -9.87 4.61 -12.23
N ALA A 211 -9.52 5.49 -13.17
CA ALA A 211 -10.47 6.10 -14.11
C ALA A 211 -11.23 5.04 -14.92
N LYS A 212 -10.51 4.07 -15.50
CA LYS A 212 -11.13 2.97 -16.28
C LYS A 212 -12.05 2.08 -15.43
N ILE A 213 -11.73 1.86 -14.15
CA ILE A 213 -12.55 1.03 -13.24
C ILE A 213 -13.87 1.72 -12.90
N CYS A 214 -13.87 3.06 -12.86
CA CYS A 214 -15.02 3.86 -12.45
C CYS A 214 -15.84 4.45 -13.63
N SER A 215 -15.37 4.29 -14.88
CA SER A 215 -16.07 4.71 -16.11
C SER A 215 -17.32 3.88 -16.42
#